data_53230fc4a89a77de831705b54543a46f
#
_entry.id   53230fc4a89a77de831705b54543a46f
#
_cell.length_a   1.000
_cell.length_b   1.000
_cell.length_c   1.000
_cell.angle_alpha   90.00
_cell.angle_beta   90.00
_cell.angle_gamma   90.00
#
_symmetry.space_group_name_H-M   'P 1'
#
loop_
_entity.id
_entity.type
_entity.pdbx_description
1 polymer ?
#
loop_
_entity_poly.entity_id
_entity_poly.type
_entity_poly.pdbx_seq_one_letter_code
_entity_poly.pdbx_strand_id
1 'polypeptide(L)'
;KIEELQNRILRLQADFDNFRRRTTKEQSQLSTFVTANVVEKFLKVLDSFERAEESMAKANDVESIRVGLEMIQRQLTQIFKELSVEEISAQGQKFDPSFHEAVMRGENAELEDETIEAVFEKGYKLNDKVIRHSKVKVVSNN
;
A
#
# COMPACT_ATOMS: atom_id res chain seq x y z
N LYS A 1 -19.65 -53.95 1.15
CA LYS A 1 -19.69 -52.75 2.01
C LYS A 1 -18.35 -52.02 2.07
N ILE A 2 -17.27 -52.76 2.31
CA ILE A 2 -15.91 -52.20 2.37
C ILE A 2 -15.49 -51.67 1.00
N GLU A 3 -15.79 -52.41 -0.05
CA GLU A 3 -15.47 -52.04 -1.43
C GLU A 3 -16.20 -50.78 -1.88
N GLU A 4 -17.45 -50.62 -1.49
CA GLU A 4 -18.24 -49.41 -1.74
C GLU A 4 -17.64 -48.19 -1.04
N LEU A 5 -17.19 -48.35 0.21
CA LEU A 5 -16.56 -47.29 0.98
C LEU A 5 -15.23 -46.91 0.37
N GLN A 6 -14.42 -47.86 -0.07
CA GLN A 6 -13.16 -47.63 -0.76
C GLN A 6 -13.35 -46.83 -2.03
N ASN A 7 -14.34 -47.21 -2.83
CA ASN A 7 -14.68 -46.51 -4.07
C ASN A 7 -15.16 -45.10 -3.79
N ARG A 8 -15.91 -44.92 -2.72
CA ARG A 8 -16.39 -43.60 -2.30
C ARG A 8 -15.22 -42.69 -1.86
N ILE A 9 -14.26 -43.25 -1.13
CA ILE A 9 -13.06 -42.52 -0.72
C ILE A 9 -12.25 -42.09 -1.95
N LEU A 10 -12.04 -42.98 -2.91
CA LEU A 10 -11.31 -42.68 -4.14
C LEU A 10 -11.98 -41.58 -4.92
N ARG A 11 -13.31 -41.61 -5.02
CA ARG A 11 -14.09 -40.58 -5.71
C ARG A 11 -13.96 -39.23 -5.01
N LEU A 12 -14.05 -39.21 -3.67
CA LEU A 12 -13.88 -38.00 -2.87
C LEU A 12 -12.49 -37.40 -3.02
N GLN A 13 -11.45 -38.25 -3.04
CA GLN A 13 -10.08 -37.80 -3.26
C GLN A 13 -9.92 -37.16 -4.64
N ALA A 14 -10.47 -37.79 -5.67
CA ALA A 14 -10.43 -37.30 -7.04
C ALA A 14 -11.17 -35.93 -7.14
N ASP A 15 -12.35 -35.83 -6.54
CA ASP A 15 -13.16 -34.62 -6.50
C ASP A 15 -12.44 -33.51 -5.76
N PHE A 16 -11.79 -33.83 -4.65
CA PHE A 16 -11.01 -32.88 -3.86
C PHE A 16 -9.79 -32.36 -4.63
N ASP A 17 -9.06 -33.25 -5.31
CA ASP A 17 -7.92 -32.86 -6.13
C ASP A 17 -8.34 -31.96 -7.28
N ASN A 18 -9.46 -32.26 -7.94
CA ASN A 18 -10.01 -31.43 -8.99
C ASN A 18 -10.44 -30.05 -8.46
N PHE A 19 -11.07 -30.03 -7.29
CA PHE A 19 -11.45 -28.79 -6.59
C PHE A 19 -10.23 -27.94 -6.26
N ARG A 20 -9.18 -28.55 -5.73
CA ARG A 20 -7.92 -27.85 -5.41
C ARG A 20 -7.30 -27.23 -6.64
N ARG A 21 -7.20 -27.97 -7.74
CA ARG A 21 -6.64 -27.46 -9.00
C ARG A 21 -7.43 -26.28 -9.53
N ARG A 22 -8.75 -26.40 -9.53
CA ARG A 22 -9.65 -25.34 -9.99
C ARG A 22 -9.52 -24.08 -9.12
N THR A 23 -9.55 -24.26 -7.79
CA THR A 23 -9.43 -23.16 -6.84
C THR A 23 -8.09 -22.44 -6.99
N THR A 24 -6.99 -23.19 -7.11
CA THR A 24 -5.65 -22.62 -7.32
C THR A 24 -5.60 -21.81 -8.62
N LYS A 25 -6.18 -22.34 -9.69
CA LYS A 25 -6.25 -21.65 -10.99
C LYS A 25 -7.08 -20.38 -10.90
N GLU A 26 -8.25 -20.45 -10.26
CA GLU A 26 -9.13 -19.30 -10.05
C GLU A 26 -8.48 -18.23 -9.21
N GLN A 27 -7.76 -18.61 -8.14
CA GLN A 27 -7.01 -17.67 -7.31
C GLN A 27 -5.90 -16.97 -8.10
N SER A 28 -5.18 -17.73 -8.93
CA SER A 28 -4.13 -17.17 -9.79
C SER A 28 -4.70 -16.18 -10.80
N GLN A 29 -5.83 -16.52 -11.41
CA GLN A 29 -6.52 -15.63 -12.36
C GLN A 29 -7.03 -14.37 -11.68
N LEU A 30 -7.61 -14.51 -10.48
CA LEU A 30 -8.09 -13.37 -9.69
C LEU A 30 -6.94 -12.45 -9.29
N SER A 31 -5.82 -13.02 -8.84
CA SER A 31 -4.61 -12.27 -8.48
C SER A 31 -4.10 -11.46 -9.67
N THR A 32 -4.03 -12.08 -10.85
CA THR A 32 -3.62 -11.41 -12.09
C THR A 32 -4.59 -10.28 -12.44
N PHE A 33 -5.89 -10.53 -12.34
CA PHE A 33 -6.92 -9.54 -12.61
C PHE A 33 -6.82 -8.32 -11.69
N VAL A 34 -6.67 -8.56 -10.39
CA VAL A 34 -6.53 -7.48 -9.39
C VAL A 34 -5.25 -6.67 -9.65
N THR A 35 -4.13 -7.36 -9.89
CA THR A 35 -2.85 -6.70 -10.19
C THR A 35 -2.95 -5.86 -11.46
N ALA A 36 -3.59 -6.38 -12.51
CA ALA A 36 -3.79 -5.67 -13.77
C ALA A 36 -4.61 -4.39 -13.56
N ASN A 37 -5.67 -4.45 -12.75
CA ASN A 37 -6.47 -3.29 -12.42
C ASN A 37 -5.67 -2.20 -11.71
N VAL A 38 -4.84 -2.60 -10.76
CA VAL A 38 -3.96 -1.67 -10.04
C VAL A 38 -2.95 -1.05 -10.99
N VAL A 39 -2.27 -1.87 -11.78
CA VAL A 39 -1.27 -1.43 -12.76
C VAL A 39 -1.88 -0.46 -13.77
N GLU A 40 -3.09 -0.74 -14.26
CA GLU A 40 -3.79 0.14 -15.21
C GLU A 40 -3.96 1.55 -14.66
N LYS A 41 -4.27 1.68 -13.37
CA LYS A 41 -4.39 2.99 -12.71
C LYS A 41 -3.05 3.72 -12.69
N PHE A 42 -1.96 3.02 -12.44
CA PHE A 42 -0.61 3.60 -12.40
C PHE A 42 -0.06 3.92 -13.79
N LEU A 43 -0.55 3.27 -14.85
CA LEU A 43 -0.15 3.60 -16.22
C LEU A 43 -0.51 5.04 -16.58
N LYS A 44 -1.60 5.56 -16.06
CA LYS A 44 -1.99 6.97 -16.26
C LYS A 44 -0.96 7.92 -15.66
N VAL A 45 -0.38 7.54 -14.54
CA VAL A 45 0.68 8.31 -13.88
C VAL A 45 1.95 8.27 -14.72
N LEU A 46 2.31 7.10 -15.24
CA LEU A 46 3.47 6.94 -16.12
C LEU A 46 3.33 7.82 -17.37
N ASP A 47 2.14 7.83 -17.97
CA ASP A 47 1.84 8.70 -19.13
C ASP A 47 2.03 10.18 -18.78
N SER A 48 1.62 10.58 -17.57
CA SER A 48 1.79 11.96 -17.09
C SER A 48 3.26 12.33 -16.92
N PHE A 49 4.08 11.40 -16.42
CA PHE A 49 5.53 11.59 -16.31
C PHE A 49 6.17 11.77 -17.68
N GLU A 50 5.79 10.95 -18.65
CA GLU A 50 6.30 11.04 -20.02
C GLU A 50 5.96 12.39 -20.65
N ARG A 51 4.73 12.87 -20.48
CA ARG A 51 4.31 14.20 -20.95
C ARG A 51 5.08 15.32 -20.25
N ALA A 52 5.32 15.18 -18.96
CA ALA A 52 6.09 16.15 -18.19
C ALA A 52 7.54 16.22 -18.67
N GLU A 53 8.17 15.08 -18.96
CA GLU A 53 9.52 15.05 -19.52
C GLU A 53 9.60 15.77 -20.86
N GLU A 54 8.65 15.54 -21.75
CA GLU A 54 8.57 16.23 -23.05
C GLU A 54 8.42 17.74 -22.89
N SER A 55 7.58 18.16 -21.94
CA SER A 55 7.36 19.58 -21.65
C SER A 55 8.60 20.22 -21.05
N MET A 56 9.31 19.52 -20.18
CA MET A 56 10.56 20.00 -19.56
C MET A 56 11.69 20.17 -20.58
N ALA A 57 11.74 19.31 -21.59
CA ALA A 57 12.72 19.41 -22.66
C ALA A 57 12.53 20.69 -23.50
N LYS A 58 11.32 21.23 -23.53
CA LYS A 58 10.96 22.42 -24.31
C LYS A 58 10.96 23.71 -23.49
N ALA A 59 10.75 23.61 -22.17
CA ALA A 59 10.64 24.75 -21.27
C ALA A 59 11.64 24.64 -20.13
N ASN A 60 12.52 25.62 -19.97
CA ASN A 60 13.50 25.70 -18.87
C ASN A 60 12.95 26.48 -17.67
N ASP A 61 11.67 26.26 -17.35
CA ASP A 61 10.99 27.00 -16.29
C ASP A 61 10.76 26.08 -15.09
N VAL A 62 11.34 26.47 -13.94
CA VAL A 62 11.22 25.75 -12.67
C VAL A 62 9.76 25.69 -12.22
N GLU A 63 8.98 26.73 -12.46
CA GLU A 63 7.57 26.79 -12.08
C GLU A 63 6.74 25.76 -12.84
N SER A 64 7.00 25.58 -14.13
CA SER A 64 6.34 24.54 -14.94
C SER A 64 6.62 23.13 -14.43
N ILE A 65 7.86 22.89 -14.00
CA ILE A 65 8.28 21.61 -13.40
C ILE A 65 7.51 21.37 -12.10
N ARG A 66 7.44 22.39 -11.24
CA ARG A 66 6.73 22.31 -9.96
C ARG A 66 5.25 21.98 -10.16
N VAL A 67 4.59 22.68 -11.08
CA VAL A 67 3.17 22.44 -11.39
C VAL A 67 2.95 21.03 -11.90
N GLY A 68 3.83 20.56 -12.80
CA GLY A 68 3.76 19.20 -13.34
C GLY A 68 3.88 18.13 -12.24
N LEU A 69 4.81 18.31 -11.32
CA LEU A 69 5.00 17.38 -10.20
C LEU A 69 3.81 17.40 -9.23
N GLU A 70 3.24 18.55 -8.96
CA GLU A 70 2.04 18.66 -8.12
C GLU A 70 0.85 17.92 -8.74
N MET A 71 0.67 18.02 -10.06
CA MET A 71 -0.37 17.30 -10.77
C MET A 71 -0.20 15.80 -10.66
N ILE A 72 1.04 15.30 -10.81
CA ILE A 72 1.36 13.87 -10.67
C ILE A 72 1.08 13.41 -9.25
N GLN A 73 1.46 14.19 -8.26
CA GLN A 73 1.19 13.90 -6.85
C GLN A 73 -0.30 13.78 -6.58
N ARG A 74 -1.11 14.67 -7.14
CA ARG A 74 -2.58 14.61 -7.01
C ARG A 74 -3.15 13.35 -7.64
N GLN A 75 -2.63 12.96 -8.81
CA GLN A 75 -3.05 11.72 -9.48
C GLN A 75 -2.75 10.50 -8.62
N LEU A 76 -1.56 10.43 -8.04
CA LEU A 76 -1.17 9.34 -7.13
C LEU A 76 -2.05 9.29 -5.90
N THR A 77 -2.32 10.43 -5.29
CA THR A 77 -3.20 10.54 -4.12
C THR A 77 -4.60 10.05 -4.45
N GLN A 78 -5.12 10.43 -5.62
CA GLN A 78 -6.45 10.01 -6.08
C GLN A 78 -6.50 8.50 -6.32
N ILE A 79 -5.46 7.92 -6.92
CA ILE A 79 -5.37 6.47 -7.14
C ILE A 79 -5.38 5.72 -5.81
N PHE A 80 -4.61 6.17 -4.83
CA PHE A 80 -4.58 5.56 -3.50
C PHE A 80 -5.95 5.62 -2.84
N LYS A 81 -6.65 6.74 -2.97
CA LYS A 81 -8.00 6.89 -2.45
C LYS A 81 -8.97 5.90 -3.09
N GLU A 82 -8.91 5.75 -4.42
CA GLU A 82 -9.73 4.78 -5.16
C GLU A 82 -9.45 3.34 -4.74
N LEU A 83 -8.21 3.04 -4.39
CA LEU A 83 -7.78 1.72 -3.93
C LEU A 83 -8.04 1.50 -2.44
N SER A 84 -8.62 2.47 -1.74
CA SER A 84 -8.84 2.47 -0.28
C SER A 84 -7.54 2.41 0.53
N VAL A 85 -6.50 3.02 -0.01
CA VAL A 85 -5.22 3.20 0.68
C VAL A 85 -5.22 4.58 1.34
N GLU A 86 -4.97 4.60 2.63
CA GLU A 86 -4.92 5.82 3.43
C GLU A 86 -3.56 5.99 4.08
N GLU A 87 -3.13 7.24 4.20
CA GLU A 87 -1.95 7.58 4.98
C GLU A 87 -2.27 7.43 6.47
N ILE A 88 -1.36 6.81 7.21
CA ILE A 88 -1.48 6.67 8.66
C ILE A 88 -1.15 8.02 9.31
N SER A 89 -2.09 8.53 10.12
CA SER A 89 -1.84 9.75 10.90
C SER A 89 -0.73 9.51 11.90
N ALA A 90 0.26 10.38 11.92
CA ALA A 90 1.42 10.22 12.78
C ALA A 90 1.87 11.54 13.43
N GLN A 91 2.13 12.56 12.65
CA GLN A 91 2.63 13.85 13.16
C GLN A 91 1.72 14.40 14.26
N GLY A 92 2.30 14.66 15.44
CA GLY A 92 1.56 15.21 16.57
C GLY A 92 0.68 14.21 17.32
N GLN A 93 0.61 12.98 16.86
CA GLN A 93 -0.18 11.92 17.50
C GLN A 93 0.64 11.19 18.57
N LYS A 94 -0.05 10.49 19.45
CA LYS A 94 0.60 9.57 20.38
C LYS A 94 1.17 8.37 19.63
N PHE A 95 2.35 7.92 20.01
CA PHE A 95 2.96 6.74 19.42
C PHE A 95 2.10 5.49 19.68
N ASP A 96 1.80 4.78 18.61
CA ASP A 96 1.04 3.51 18.64
C ASP A 96 1.82 2.47 17.84
N PRO A 97 2.37 1.43 18.50
CA PRO A 97 3.17 0.41 17.81
C PRO A 97 2.39 -0.36 16.74
N SER A 98 1.06 -0.32 16.77
CA SER A 98 0.24 -0.95 15.73
C SER A 98 0.37 -0.26 14.38
N PHE A 99 0.70 1.03 14.36
CA PHE A 99 0.78 1.87 13.16
C PHE A 99 2.13 2.52 12.94
N HIS A 100 2.91 2.69 13.98
CA HIS A 100 4.14 3.47 13.95
C HIS A 100 5.35 2.63 14.38
N GLU A 101 6.49 2.95 13.79
CA GLU A 101 7.78 2.40 14.17
C GLU A 101 8.69 3.54 14.66
N ALA A 102 9.10 3.46 15.91
CA ALA A 102 9.99 4.45 16.50
C ALA A 102 11.43 4.18 16.07
N VAL A 103 11.94 4.95 15.13
CA VAL A 103 13.33 4.81 14.65
C VAL A 103 14.29 5.74 15.37
N MET A 104 13.76 6.74 16.08
CA MET A 104 14.53 7.70 16.87
C MET A 104 13.72 8.17 18.07
N ARG A 105 14.39 8.41 19.17
CA ARG A 105 13.79 9.03 20.36
C ARG A 105 14.65 10.25 20.77
N GLY A 106 13.99 11.27 21.27
CA GLY A 106 14.68 12.47 21.70
C GLY A 106 13.82 13.29 22.67
N GLU A 107 14.46 14.24 23.33
CA GLU A 107 13.79 15.12 24.30
C GLU A 107 13.19 16.33 23.58
N ASN A 108 11.97 16.71 23.99
CA ASN A 108 11.34 17.96 23.60
C ASN A 108 10.36 18.39 24.70
N ALA A 109 10.76 19.38 25.49
CA ALA A 109 9.98 19.85 26.64
C ALA A 109 8.63 20.47 26.23
N GLU A 110 8.49 20.89 24.97
CA GLU A 110 7.27 21.52 24.47
C GLU A 110 6.18 20.51 24.12
N LEU A 111 6.55 19.25 24.00
CA LEU A 111 5.63 18.16 23.64
C LEU A 111 5.52 17.16 24.78
N GLU A 112 4.36 16.53 24.85
CA GLU A 112 4.13 15.45 25.82
C GLU A 112 4.98 14.24 25.48
N ASP A 113 5.31 13.46 26.51
CA ASP A 113 6.01 12.20 26.37
C ASP A 113 5.23 11.26 25.44
N GLU A 114 5.94 10.46 24.64
CA GLU A 114 5.38 9.53 23.66
C GLU A 114 4.63 10.21 22.49
N THR A 115 4.80 11.50 22.29
CA THR A 115 4.27 12.21 21.12
C THR A 115 5.21 12.03 19.92
N ILE A 116 4.64 11.86 18.76
CA ILE A 116 5.39 11.79 17.49
C ILE A 116 5.79 13.21 17.08
N GLU A 117 7.07 13.48 17.15
CA GLU A 117 7.64 14.80 16.83
C GLU A 117 7.86 14.98 15.32
N ALA A 118 8.29 13.92 14.64
CA ALA A 118 8.60 13.97 13.22
C ALA A 118 8.29 12.64 12.55
N VAL A 119 7.96 12.70 11.26
CA VAL A 119 7.73 11.53 10.43
C VAL A 119 8.83 11.48 9.36
N PHE A 120 9.66 10.44 9.39
CA PHE A 120 10.74 10.25 8.41
C PHE A 120 10.26 9.50 7.17
N GLU A 121 9.32 8.60 7.34
CA GLU A 121 8.73 7.83 6.25
C GLU A 121 7.25 7.61 6.55
N LYS A 122 6.41 8.05 5.65
CA LYS A 122 4.95 7.94 5.82
C LYS A 122 4.50 6.49 5.77
N GLY A 123 3.61 6.12 6.69
CA GLY A 123 2.96 4.82 6.70
C GLY A 123 1.63 4.84 5.97
N TYR A 124 1.22 3.69 5.48
CA TYR A 124 -0.02 3.53 4.72
C TYR A 124 -0.75 2.27 5.16
N LYS A 125 -2.07 2.33 5.09
CA LYS A 125 -2.95 1.19 5.36
C LYS A 125 -3.94 1.01 4.22
N LEU A 126 -4.27 -0.24 3.95
CA LEU A 126 -5.31 -0.64 2.99
C LEU A 126 -6.49 -1.15 3.81
N ASN A 127 -7.58 -0.37 3.85
CA ASN A 127 -8.67 -0.62 4.79
C ASN A 127 -8.11 -0.69 6.21
N ASP A 128 -8.22 -1.83 6.89
CA ASP A 128 -7.70 -2.01 8.25
C ASP A 128 -6.31 -2.65 8.31
N LYS A 129 -5.75 -3.01 7.15
CA LYS A 129 -4.44 -3.66 7.07
C LYS A 129 -3.33 -2.64 6.88
N VAL A 130 -2.36 -2.61 7.79
CA VAL A 130 -1.17 -1.78 7.65
C VAL A 130 -0.28 -2.37 6.55
N ILE A 131 -0.03 -1.58 5.49
CA ILE A 131 0.89 -1.95 4.41
C ILE A 131 2.32 -1.65 4.85
N ARG A 132 2.50 -0.48 5.46
CA ARG A 132 3.79 0.01 5.91
C ARG A 132 3.58 0.92 7.11
N HIS A 133 4.31 0.66 8.20
CA HIS A 133 4.28 1.52 9.40
C HIS A 133 4.94 2.86 9.11
N SER A 134 4.48 3.92 9.77
CA SER A 134 5.16 5.21 9.72
C SER A 134 6.44 5.14 10.54
N LYS A 135 7.56 5.54 9.96
CA LYS A 135 8.83 5.65 10.69
C LYS A 135 8.92 7.04 11.31
N VAL A 136 9.00 7.08 12.61
CA VAL A 136 8.79 8.32 13.37
C VAL A 136 9.88 8.54 14.42
N LYS A 137 9.99 9.81 14.81
CA LYS A 137 10.75 10.24 15.99
C LYS A 137 9.73 10.46 17.11
N VAL A 138 9.97 9.83 18.24
CA VAL A 138 9.08 9.89 19.41
C VAL A 138 9.76 10.70 20.53
N VAL A 139 8.98 11.52 21.20
CA VAL A 139 9.45 12.31 22.34
C VAL A 139 9.59 11.41 23.57
N SER A 140 10.74 11.47 24.20
CA SER A 140 11.03 10.80 25.47
C SER A 140 11.66 11.82 26.42
N ASN A 141 10.87 12.34 27.34
CA ASN A 141 11.24 13.42 28.27
C ASN A 141 11.66 12.91 29.66
N ASN A 142 12.41 11.84 29.70
CA ASN A 142 12.89 11.28 30.97
C ASN A 142 14.16 11.99 31.46
#